data_dd8987877553e7ef49f7110d62b623a4
#
_entry.id   dd8987877553e7ef49f7110d62b623a4
#
_cell.length_a   1.000
_cell.length_b   1.000
_cell.length_c   1.000
_cell.angle_alpha   90.00
_cell.angle_beta   90.00
_cell.angle_gamma   90.00
#
_symmetry.space_group_name_H-M   'P 1'
#
loop_
_entity.id
_entity.type
_entity.pdbx_description
1 polymer ?
#
loop_
_entity_poly.entity_id
_entity_poly.type
_entity_poly.pdbx_seq_one_letter_code
_entity_poly.pdbx_strand_id
1 'polypeptide(L)'
;MKKIIISLLALLAVTAIQANNDYAKYYQNLPVQLPQPTLPTIPDNQVSILDCGGKGDGLTLNTEAFAKAISQLSKQGGGHLNVPAGIYLTGLISLKDNIDLHLEKNAIIVFSEDKNDLIKVDKTTGAKELRAATAITASKRKNISITGEGTIDGNGEWWRAVKRSKVSDVEWKQFQEMGGSVSAKGDLWYPFNLKHQPNVASTMEEQEKYRNHMIRFTDCQNILVQGVTLLNSPRFHIIPTRCQNVIIDGINVKCPWNAQNGDAIDISSCKDVLIVNNVIDAGDDGICMKGGAGESGVKAGPCENINIQDNTVYHAHGGFVIGSEFSGGMKNILVRNNTFQGTDAGLRFKSAVKRGGKTENIFIDHIYMTDITGDAITFETTYWDNHVGAKQPKNAVQKAEFVPNFQDIHISNVYVRGCKNGIVAHGQEGMIHDITIKDCNIFYNKQAQDIDKACKIQVENVNFSTFAK
;
A
#
# COMPACT_ATOMS: atom_id res chain seq x y z
N MET A 1 10.52 42.13 23.47
CA MET A 1 10.11 40.69 23.61
C MET A 1 8.73 40.40 22.98
N LYS A 2 7.64 41.14 23.31
CA LYS A 2 6.30 40.87 22.71
C LYS A 2 6.23 40.98 21.18
N LYS A 3 6.97 41.92 20.53
CA LYS A 3 6.98 42.09 19.07
C LYS A 3 7.68 40.92 18.33
N ILE A 4 8.71 40.33 18.94
CA ILE A 4 9.44 39.17 18.36
C ILE A 4 8.60 37.92 18.44
N ILE A 5 7.85 37.70 19.52
CA ILE A 5 6.96 36.54 19.69
C ILE A 5 5.80 36.61 18.70
N ILE A 6 5.23 37.80 18.43
CA ILE A 6 4.14 37.95 17.46
C ILE A 6 4.66 37.71 16.04
N SER A 7 5.89 38.11 15.69
CA SER A 7 6.49 37.85 14.38
C SER A 7 6.80 36.38 14.16
N LEU A 8 7.23 35.63 15.19
CA LEU A 8 7.47 34.19 15.10
C LEU A 8 6.16 33.40 14.95
N LEU A 9 5.14 33.77 15.74
CA LEU A 9 3.80 33.14 15.62
C LEU A 9 3.13 33.44 14.26
N ALA A 10 3.34 34.64 13.70
CA ALA A 10 2.83 34.98 12.38
C ALA A 10 3.59 34.24 11.26
N LEU A 11 4.90 33.99 11.42
CA LEU A 11 5.70 33.23 10.45
C LEU A 11 5.31 31.74 10.47
N LEU A 12 5.12 31.16 11.64
CA LEU A 12 4.63 29.78 11.78
C LEU A 12 3.20 29.58 11.24
N ALA A 13 2.32 30.56 11.43
CA ALA A 13 0.98 30.53 10.86
C ALA A 13 1.01 30.64 9.33
N VAL A 14 1.90 31.46 8.77
CA VAL A 14 2.06 31.63 7.32
C VAL A 14 2.61 30.35 6.67
N THR A 15 3.60 29.69 7.27
CA THR A 15 4.14 28.43 6.75
C THR A 15 3.12 27.29 6.82
N ALA A 16 2.35 27.18 7.91
CA ALA A 16 1.27 26.20 8.03
C ALA A 16 0.12 26.47 7.03
N ILE A 17 -0.23 27.72 6.79
CA ILE A 17 -1.23 28.10 5.80
C ILE A 17 -0.72 27.84 4.38
N GLN A 18 0.57 28.06 4.10
CA GLN A 18 1.18 27.81 2.79
C GLN A 18 1.27 26.33 2.49
N ALA A 19 1.72 25.50 3.43
CA ALA A 19 1.75 24.04 3.29
C ALA A 19 0.34 23.43 3.11
N ASN A 20 -0.67 23.98 3.79
CA ASN A 20 -2.06 23.54 3.61
C ASN A 20 -2.66 24.00 2.26
N ASN A 21 -2.15 25.08 1.66
CA ASN A 21 -2.55 25.54 0.33
C ASN A 21 -1.98 24.69 -0.81
N ASP A 22 -0.85 24.00 -0.62
CA ASP A 22 -0.21 23.21 -1.66
C ASP A 22 -1.08 22.02 -2.12
N TYR A 23 -1.95 21.49 -1.25
CA TYR A 23 -2.88 20.43 -1.58
C TYR A 23 -4.28 20.91 -2.02
N ALA A 24 -4.60 22.19 -1.89
CA ALA A 24 -5.92 22.74 -2.25
C ALA A 24 -6.28 22.51 -3.72
N LYS A 25 -5.30 22.45 -4.61
CA LYS A 25 -5.49 22.16 -6.05
C LYS A 25 -6.19 20.82 -6.31
N TYR A 26 -5.97 19.81 -5.46
CA TYR A 26 -6.56 18.48 -5.58
C TYR A 26 -8.03 18.42 -5.14
N TYR A 27 -8.56 19.52 -4.57
CA TYR A 27 -9.92 19.62 -4.06
C TYR A 27 -10.80 20.59 -4.87
N GLN A 28 -10.32 21.00 -6.04
CA GLN A 28 -11.06 21.89 -6.94
C GLN A 28 -11.89 21.08 -7.95
N ASN A 29 -13.11 21.50 -8.21
CA ASN A 29 -14.00 20.93 -9.23
C ASN A 29 -14.17 19.39 -9.11
N LEU A 30 -14.41 18.93 -7.90
CA LEU A 30 -14.62 17.50 -7.63
C LEU A 30 -16.07 17.10 -7.90
N PRO A 31 -16.33 15.89 -8.43
CA PRO A 31 -17.67 15.34 -8.59
C PRO A 31 -18.33 14.98 -7.24
N VAL A 32 -17.54 14.83 -6.20
CA VAL A 32 -17.96 14.55 -4.83
C VAL A 32 -17.19 15.47 -3.88
N GLN A 33 -17.85 15.99 -2.86
CA GLN A 33 -17.18 16.80 -1.85
C GLN A 33 -16.30 15.94 -0.96
N LEU A 34 -15.01 16.22 -0.94
CA LEU A 34 -14.02 15.55 -0.09
C LEU A 34 -13.35 16.59 0.82
N PRO A 35 -13.23 16.30 2.13
CA PRO A 35 -12.43 17.14 3.02
C PRO A 35 -10.95 16.98 2.72
N GLN A 36 -10.20 18.08 2.79
CA GLN A 36 -8.74 18.04 2.71
C GLN A 36 -8.18 17.51 4.03
N PRO A 37 -7.27 16.50 4.02
CA PRO A 37 -6.62 16.00 5.23
C PRO A 37 -5.82 17.07 5.94
N THR A 38 -5.85 17.03 7.27
CA THR A 38 -5.02 17.90 8.11
C THR A 38 -3.57 17.40 8.11
N LEU A 39 -2.63 18.29 7.81
CA LEU A 39 -1.19 18.02 7.93
C LEU A 39 -0.76 17.80 9.37
N PRO A 40 0.24 16.94 9.62
CA PRO A 40 0.85 16.83 10.93
C PRO A 40 1.54 18.13 11.34
N THR A 41 1.48 18.44 12.62
CA THR A 41 2.24 19.55 13.22
C THR A 41 3.41 18.95 14.00
N ILE A 42 4.61 19.16 13.49
CA ILE A 42 5.85 18.64 14.08
C ILE A 42 6.60 19.83 14.72
N PRO A 43 7.04 19.74 15.99
CA PRO A 43 7.88 20.77 16.60
C PRO A 43 9.27 20.88 15.93
N ASP A 44 9.87 22.07 15.96
CA ASP A 44 11.17 22.36 15.31
C ASP A 44 12.39 21.74 15.99
N ASN A 45 12.22 20.92 17.04
CA ASN A 45 13.32 20.19 17.67
C ASN A 45 13.95 19.23 16.68
N GLN A 46 15.27 19.12 16.71
CA GLN A 46 16.01 18.22 15.83
C GLN A 46 16.98 17.35 16.63
N VAL A 47 17.09 16.10 16.22
CA VAL A 47 18.07 15.14 16.74
C VAL A 47 18.63 14.37 15.57
N SER A 48 19.95 14.35 15.41
CA SER A 48 20.58 13.43 14.47
C SER A 48 20.71 12.04 15.07
N ILE A 49 20.48 11.00 14.25
CA ILE A 49 20.72 9.63 14.69
C ILE A 49 22.17 9.43 15.14
N LEU A 50 23.12 10.17 14.55
CA LEU A 50 24.55 10.10 14.89
C LEU A 50 24.81 10.52 16.35
N ASP A 51 24.09 11.53 16.86
CA ASP A 51 24.17 12.01 18.25
C ASP A 51 23.68 10.95 19.26
N CYS A 52 22.90 9.99 18.76
CA CYS A 52 22.38 8.88 19.56
C CYS A 52 23.19 7.59 19.46
N GLY A 53 24.35 7.65 18.77
CA GLY A 53 25.27 6.54 18.57
C GLY A 53 25.01 5.75 17.30
N GLY A 54 24.17 6.28 16.40
CA GLY A 54 23.94 5.68 15.08
C GLY A 54 25.19 5.72 14.21
N LYS A 55 25.34 4.72 13.34
CA LYS A 55 26.43 4.61 12.39
C LYS A 55 25.89 4.24 11.01
N GLY A 56 26.20 5.06 10.02
CA GLY A 56 25.82 4.84 8.63
C GLY A 56 26.81 3.97 7.86
N ASP A 57 27.35 2.92 8.45
CA ASP A 57 28.41 2.06 7.92
C ASP A 57 27.91 0.78 7.23
N GLY A 58 26.59 0.55 7.23
CA GLY A 58 25.96 -0.64 6.65
C GLY A 58 26.11 -1.93 7.46
N LEU A 59 26.79 -1.90 8.59
CA LEU A 59 27.14 -3.08 9.39
C LEU A 59 26.64 -3.00 10.84
N THR A 60 26.72 -1.81 11.43
CA THR A 60 26.30 -1.61 12.82
C THR A 60 24.79 -1.60 12.94
N LEU A 61 24.24 -2.41 13.84
CA LEU A 61 22.80 -2.42 14.14
C LEU A 61 22.39 -1.14 14.89
N ASN A 62 21.51 -0.34 14.31
CA ASN A 62 21.10 0.98 14.80
C ASN A 62 19.76 0.99 15.56
N THR A 63 19.16 -0.15 15.86
CA THR A 63 17.84 -0.23 16.52
C THR A 63 17.77 0.59 17.81
N GLU A 64 18.81 0.51 18.65
CA GLU A 64 18.88 1.27 19.90
C GLU A 64 19.11 2.77 19.65
N ALA A 65 19.87 3.14 18.64
CA ALA A 65 20.10 4.54 18.28
C ALA A 65 18.79 5.21 17.83
N PHE A 66 17.99 4.54 16.96
CA PHE A 66 16.66 5.00 16.59
C PHE A 66 15.75 5.13 17.84
N ALA A 67 15.70 4.12 18.68
CA ALA A 67 14.87 4.15 19.89
C ALA A 67 15.28 5.29 20.84
N LYS A 68 16.56 5.54 21.01
CA LYS A 68 17.10 6.63 21.85
C LYS A 68 16.73 7.99 21.27
N ALA A 69 16.94 8.22 19.98
CA ALA A 69 16.62 9.47 19.30
C ALA A 69 15.12 9.79 19.39
N ILE A 70 14.25 8.83 19.06
CA ILE A 70 12.79 8.97 19.16
C ILE A 70 12.37 9.24 20.63
N SER A 71 13.01 8.59 21.61
CA SER A 71 12.72 8.83 23.01
C SER A 71 13.14 10.23 23.46
N GLN A 72 14.29 10.73 22.99
CA GLN A 72 14.77 12.07 23.27
C GLN A 72 13.81 13.13 22.72
N LEU A 73 13.46 13.05 21.42
CA LEU A 73 12.50 13.96 20.81
C LEU A 73 11.14 13.91 21.49
N SER A 74 10.65 12.71 21.82
CA SER A 74 9.36 12.55 22.51
C SER A 74 9.33 13.24 23.89
N LYS A 75 10.45 13.27 24.64
CA LYS A 75 10.56 14.01 25.91
C LYS A 75 10.56 15.53 25.69
N GLN A 76 10.94 16.00 24.52
CA GLN A 76 10.91 17.40 24.11
C GLN A 76 9.58 17.83 23.48
N GLY A 77 8.58 16.93 23.45
CA GLY A 77 7.27 17.18 22.84
C GLY A 77 7.16 16.79 21.36
N GLY A 78 8.21 16.27 20.75
CA GLY A 78 8.32 15.87 19.35
C GLY A 78 9.45 16.56 18.63
N GLY A 79 9.57 16.34 17.32
CA GLY A 79 10.56 16.95 16.45
C GLY A 79 11.00 16.05 15.29
N HIS A 80 12.07 16.47 14.61
CA HIS A 80 12.63 15.80 13.45
C HIS A 80 13.81 14.91 13.85
N LEU A 81 13.70 13.61 13.57
CA LEU A 81 14.81 12.67 13.65
C LEU A 81 15.54 12.67 12.30
N ASN A 82 16.66 13.36 12.23
CA ASN A 82 17.45 13.45 11.02
C ASN A 82 18.36 12.22 10.84
N VAL A 83 18.20 11.58 9.68
CA VAL A 83 19.05 10.46 9.23
C VAL A 83 19.89 10.97 8.06
N PRO A 84 21.17 11.35 8.29
CA PRO A 84 22.03 11.88 7.23
C PRO A 84 22.48 10.78 6.27
N ALA A 85 23.15 11.15 5.18
CA ALA A 85 23.69 10.20 4.19
C ALA A 85 24.50 9.08 4.84
N GLY A 86 24.23 7.84 4.43
CA GLY A 86 24.85 6.62 4.98
C GLY A 86 23.91 5.42 4.89
N ILE A 87 24.39 4.24 5.26
CA ILE A 87 23.61 2.99 5.27
C ILE A 87 23.41 2.56 6.72
N TYR A 88 22.16 2.58 7.18
CA TYR A 88 21.76 2.31 8.57
C TYR A 88 21.04 0.97 8.66
N LEU A 89 21.80 -0.11 8.97
CA LEU A 89 21.20 -1.40 9.29
C LEU A 89 20.41 -1.30 10.60
N THR A 90 19.17 -1.77 10.63
CA THR A 90 18.34 -1.67 11.82
C THR A 90 17.33 -2.82 11.95
N GLY A 91 16.86 -3.04 13.17
CA GLY A 91 15.64 -3.78 13.46
C GLY A 91 14.41 -2.85 13.45
N LEU A 92 13.53 -3.01 14.45
CA LEU A 92 12.26 -2.30 14.50
C LEU A 92 12.39 -0.81 14.84
N ILE A 93 11.62 0.04 14.16
CA ILE A 93 11.46 1.46 14.46
C ILE A 93 10.00 1.70 14.92
N SER A 94 9.82 2.26 16.12
CA SER A 94 8.51 2.60 16.66
C SER A 94 8.37 4.10 16.87
N LEU A 95 7.59 4.76 16.00
CA LEU A 95 7.36 6.20 16.06
C LEU A 95 6.41 6.57 17.22
N LYS A 96 6.59 7.77 17.75
CA LYS A 96 5.76 8.37 18.80
C LYS A 96 5.05 9.62 18.25
N ASP A 97 4.24 10.25 19.11
CA ASP A 97 3.53 11.47 18.73
C ASP A 97 4.50 12.59 18.35
N ASN A 98 4.11 13.38 17.36
CA ASN A 98 4.82 14.56 16.87
C ASN A 98 6.25 14.26 16.38
N ILE A 99 6.47 13.09 15.78
CA ILE A 99 7.79 12.69 15.24
C ILE A 99 7.76 12.66 13.71
N ASP A 100 8.73 13.33 13.13
CA ASP A 100 9.12 13.18 11.75
C ASP A 100 10.41 12.35 11.66
N LEU A 101 10.36 11.23 10.96
CA LEU A 101 11.55 10.47 10.55
C LEU A 101 12.03 11.06 9.21
N HIS A 102 13.00 11.96 9.26
CA HIS A 102 13.53 12.66 8.10
C HIS A 102 14.79 12.00 7.56
N LEU A 103 14.70 11.51 6.32
CA LEU A 103 15.83 10.88 5.62
C LEU A 103 16.44 11.88 4.65
N GLU A 104 17.67 12.32 4.91
CA GLU A 104 18.40 13.14 3.96
C GLU A 104 18.69 12.39 2.65
N LYS A 105 19.01 13.12 1.60
CA LYS A 105 19.43 12.50 0.34
C LYS A 105 20.61 11.56 0.55
N ASN A 106 20.56 10.37 -0.04
CA ASN A 106 21.53 9.28 0.13
C ASN A 106 21.54 8.64 1.55
N ALA A 107 20.59 8.94 2.40
CA ALA A 107 20.33 8.11 3.57
C ALA A 107 19.64 6.82 3.15
N ILE A 108 20.09 5.67 3.65
CA ILE A 108 19.49 4.36 3.39
C ILE A 108 19.26 3.66 4.72
N ILE A 109 18.02 3.40 5.06
CA ILE A 109 17.65 2.51 6.17
C ILE A 109 17.46 1.12 5.58
N VAL A 110 18.18 0.11 6.10
CA VAL A 110 18.05 -1.29 5.67
C VAL A 110 17.61 -2.13 6.87
N PHE A 111 16.56 -2.93 6.70
CA PHE A 111 16.09 -3.81 7.76
C PHE A 111 16.89 -5.11 7.81
N SER A 112 17.12 -5.57 9.05
CA SER A 112 17.93 -6.75 9.34
C SER A 112 17.35 -8.04 8.71
N GLU A 113 18.23 -8.93 8.31
CA GLU A 113 17.93 -10.30 7.90
C GLU A 113 17.88 -11.30 9.07
N ASP A 114 18.22 -10.87 10.29
CA ASP A 114 18.07 -11.68 11.49
C ASP A 114 16.65 -11.53 12.07
N LYS A 115 15.92 -12.66 12.16
CA LYS A 115 14.56 -12.70 12.72
C LYS A 115 14.48 -12.12 14.14
N ASN A 116 15.56 -12.23 14.93
CA ASN A 116 15.57 -11.75 16.30
C ASN A 116 15.53 -10.23 16.39
N ASP A 117 16.00 -9.52 15.39
CA ASP A 117 15.94 -8.06 15.32
C ASP A 117 14.54 -7.54 14.95
N LEU A 118 13.68 -8.41 14.42
CA LEU A 118 12.34 -8.08 13.92
C LEU A 118 11.20 -8.51 14.85
N ILE A 119 11.48 -9.13 15.99
CA ILE A 119 10.47 -9.53 16.97
C ILE A 119 10.39 -8.53 18.12
N LYS A 120 9.16 -8.29 18.60
CA LYS A 120 8.98 -7.51 19.83
C LYS A 120 9.25 -8.36 21.05
N VAL A 121 9.94 -7.77 22.00
CA VAL A 121 10.16 -8.34 23.32
C VAL A 121 9.36 -7.54 24.34
N ASP A 122 8.51 -8.19 25.11
CA ASP A 122 7.84 -7.56 26.26
C ASP A 122 8.89 -7.22 27.30
N LYS A 123 9.08 -5.93 27.55
CA LYS A 123 10.11 -5.44 28.49
C LYS A 123 9.85 -5.81 29.96
N THR A 124 8.61 -6.15 30.29
CA THR A 124 8.21 -6.50 31.67
C THR A 124 8.41 -7.99 31.93
N THR A 125 8.03 -8.83 30.99
CA THR A 125 8.05 -10.29 31.15
C THR A 125 9.22 -10.96 30.45
N GLY A 126 9.90 -10.27 29.54
CA GLY A 126 10.90 -10.84 28.63
C GLY A 126 10.32 -11.77 27.57
N ALA A 127 9.00 -11.89 27.49
CA ALA A 127 8.36 -12.75 26.51
C ALA A 127 8.56 -12.20 25.09
N LYS A 128 8.96 -13.07 24.17
CA LYS A 128 9.13 -12.76 22.74
C LYS A 128 7.84 -13.04 21.98
N GLU A 129 7.44 -12.12 21.09
CA GLU A 129 6.36 -12.42 20.15
C GLU A 129 6.79 -13.54 19.18
N LEU A 130 5.81 -14.39 18.77
CA LEU A 130 6.08 -15.51 17.86
C LEU A 130 6.13 -15.11 16.38
N ARG A 131 5.99 -13.80 16.08
CA ARG A 131 5.97 -13.27 14.71
C ARG A 131 6.76 -11.97 14.64
N ALA A 132 7.34 -11.69 13.48
CA ALA A 132 7.93 -10.40 13.23
C ALA A 132 6.88 -9.28 13.34
N ALA A 133 7.26 -8.20 13.99
CA ALA A 133 6.50 -6.97 13.94
C ALA A 133 6.73 -6.26 12.59
N THR A 134 5.85 -5.33 12.24
CA THR A 134 6.09 -4.42 11.11
C THR A 134 7.34 -3.58 11.38
N ALA A 135 8.15 -3.38 10.34
CA ALA A 135 9.47 -2.75 10.46
C ALA A 135 9.41 -1.32 11.03
N ILE A 136 8.54 -0.45 10.47
CA ILE A 136 8.23 0.88 11.01
C ILE A 136 6.79 0.91 11.47
N THR A 137 6.55 1.23 12.74
CA THR A 137 5.21 1.25 13.33
C THR A 137 4.91 2.54 14.08
N ALA A 138 3.61 2.88 14.05
CA ALA A 138 3.01 3.76 15.05
C ALA A 138 1.62 3.22 15.40
N SER A 139 1.22 3.30 16.66
CA SER A 139 -0.11 2.86 17.08
C SER A 139 -0.70 3.86 18.08
N LYS A 140 -1.92 4.33 17.78
CA LYS A 140 -2.65 5.34 18.55
C LYS A 140 -1.83 6.61 18.75
N ARG A 141 -1.22 7.13 17.66
CA ARG A 141 -0.35 8.30 17.65
C ARG A 141 -0.92 9.41 16.78
N LYS A 142 -0.43 10.63 17.02
CA LYS A 142 -0.80 11.82 16.26
C LYS A 142 0.43 12.54 15.71
N ASN A 143 0.25 13.23 14.59
CA ASN A 143 1.29 14.02 13.94
C ASN A 143 2.55 13.21 13.69
N ILE A 144 2.47 12.32 12.72
CA ILE A 144 3.57 11.41 12.37
C ILE A 144 3.97 11.68 10.92
N SER A 145 5.27 11.82 10.70
CA SER A 145 5.78 11.96 9.34
C SER A 145 6.95 11.01 9.07
N ILE A 146 7.06 10.64 7.80
CA ILE A 146 8.28 10.07 7.21
C ILE A 146 8.56 10.93 5.99
N THR A 147 9.66 11.68 5.98
CA THR A 147 9.93 12.68 4.94
C THR A 147 11.36 12.61 4.41
N GLY A 148 11.63 13.34 3.35
CA GLY A 148 12.95 13.51 2.77
C GLY A 148 13.15 12.76 1.44
N GLU A 149 14.41 12.61 1.02
CA GLU A 149 14.78 12.05 -0.28
C GLU A 149 15.54 10.70 -0.15
N GLY A 150 15.61 10.15 1.06
CA GLY A 150 16.33 8.90 1.33
C GLY A 150 15.51 7.65 0.98
N THR A 151 16.12 6.51 1.21
CA THR A 151 15.55 5.18 0.89
C THR A 151 15.32 4.37 2.15
N ILE A 152 14.19 3.67 2.19
CA ILE A 152 13.86 2.65 3.19
C ILE A 152 13.80 1.32 2.47
N ASP A 153 14.77 0.44 2.73
CA ASP A 153 14.86 -0.89 2.13
C ASP A 153 14.39 -1.95 3.12
N GLY A 154 13.33 -2.64 2.76
CA GLY A 154 12.75 -3.73 3.55
C GLY A 154 13.58 -5.00 3.57
N ASN A 155 14.63 -5.07 2.73
CA ASN A 155 15.44 -6.28 2.54
C ASN A 155 14.59 -7.53 2.25
N GLY A 156 13.49 -7.31 1.51
CA GLY A 156 12.41 -8.29 1.38
C GLY A 156 12.77 -9.50 0.55
N GLU A 157 13.77 -9.39 -0.31
CA GLU A 157 14.30 -10.53 -1.07
C GLU A 157 14.70 -11.66 -0.14
N TRP A 158 15.26 -11.34 1.02
CA TRP A 158 15.64 -12.30 2.03
C TRP A 158 14.45 -13.06 2.65
N TRP A 159 13.28 -12.40 2.73
CA TRP A 159 12.12 -12.93 3.44
C TRP A 159 11.08 -13.57 2.52
N ARG A 160 11.10 -13.27 1.22
CA ARG A 160 10.10 -13.76 0.26
C ARG A 160 10.52 -15.04 -0.43
N ALA A 161 9.55 -15.93 -0.59
CA ALA A 161 9.69 -17.03 -1.54
C ALA A 161 9.50 -16.52 -2.97
N VAL A 162 10.23 -17.10 -3.91
CA VAL A 162 9.99 -16.97 -5.34
C VAL A 162 9.08 -18.14 -5.77
N LYS A 163 7.92 -17.82 -6.36
CA LYS A 163 7.03 -18.83 -6.92
C LYS A 163 7.55 -19.29 -8.28
N ARG A 164 7.61 -20.62 -8.47
CA ARG A 164 7.98 -21.22 -9.77
C ARG A 164 7.10 -20.70 -10.92
N SER A 165 5.80 -20.48 -10.66
CA SER A 165 4.85 -19.97 -11.65
C SER A 165 5.03 -18.50 -12.06
N LYS A 166 5.88 -17.75 -11.34
CA LYS A 166 6.16 -16.33 -11.58
C LYS A 166 7.46 -16.10 -12.36
N VAL A 167 8.19 -17.14 -12.69
CA VAL A 167 9.51 -17.02 -13.32
C VAL A 167 9.65 -18.03 -14.47
N SER A 168 10.49 -17.72 -15.43
CA SER A 168 10.83 -18.61 -16.53
C SER A 168 11.67 -19.83 -16.06
N ASP A 169 11.81 -20.84 -16.92
CA ASP A 169 12.68 -22.00 -16.63
C ASP A 169 14.13 -21.59 -16.40
N VAL A 170 14.61 -20.60 -17.14
CA VAL A 170 15.98 -20.09 -17.01
C VAL A 170 16.16 -19.38 -15.67
N GLU A 171 15.28 -18.48 -15.31
CA GLU A 171 15.33 -17.77 -14.02
C GLU A 171 15.20 -18.75 -12.83
N TRP A 172 14.31 -19.74 -12.95
CA TRP A 172 14.16 -20.77 -11.91
C TRP A 172 15.44 -21.54 -11.68
N LYS A 173 16.14 -21.91 -12.74
CA LYS A 173 17.44 -22.58 -12.65
C LYS A 173 18.48 -21.67 -12.02
N GLN A 174 18.52 -20.39 -12.40
CA GLN A 174 19.41 -19.40 -11.79
C GLN A 174 19.20 -19.26 -10.28
N PHE A 175 17.93 -19.17 -9.83
CA PHE A 175 17.61 -19.16 -8.39
C PHE A 175 18.13 -20.40 -7.68
N GLN A 176 18.00 -21.59 -8.25
CA GLN A 176 18.53 -22.83 -7.67
C GLN A 176 20.07 -22.83 -7.61
N GLU A 177 20.72 -22.30 -8.63
CA GLU A 177 22.19 -22.18 -8.69
C GLU A 177 22.74 -21.17 -7.65
N MET A 178 21.96 -20.17 -7.26
CA MET A 178 22.30 -19.26 -6.17
C MET A 178 22.32 -19.97 -4.79
N GLY A 179 21.84 -21.19 -4.69
CA GLY A 179 21.69 -21.92 -3.44
C GLY A 179 20.30 -21.76 -2.86
N GLY A 180 20.19 -21.63 -1.53
CA GLY A 180 18.89 -21.49 -0.86
C GLY A 180 18.18 -22.82 -0.62
N SER A 181 16.86 -22.78 -0.50
CA SER A 181 16.00 -23.95 -0.23
C SER A 181 14.80 -23.99 -1.16
N VAL A 182 14.48 -25.17 -1.70
CA VAL A 182 13.29 -25.39 -2.54
C VAL A 182 12.26 -26.17 -1.71
N SER A 183 10.98 -25.78 -1.83
CA SER A 183 9.86 -26.50 -1.18
C SER A 183 9.77 -27.94 -1.62
N ALA A 184 9.18 -28.80 -0.79
CA ALA A 184 9.00 -30.22 -1.12
C ALA A 184 8.15 -30.45 -2.39
N LYS A 185 7.28 -29.49 -2.74
CA LYS A 185 6.49 -29.51 -3.99
C LYS A 185 7.24 -28.97 -5.19
N GLY A 186 8.44 -28.38 -5.03
CA GLY A 186 9.19 -27.77 -6.09
C GLY A 186 8.61 -26.47 -6.64
N ASP A 187 7.66 -25.85 -5.93
CA ASP A 187 6.89 -24.67 -6.39
C ASP A 187 7.34 -23.34 -5.77
N LEU A 188 8.18 -23.39 -4.73
CA LEU A 188 8.72 -22.23 -4.03
C LEU A 188 10.24 -22.37 -3.85
N TRP A 189 10.97 -21.29 -4.06
CA TRP A 189 12.38 -21.15 -3.71
C TRP A 189 12.55 -20.04 -2.67
N TYR A 190 13.40 -20.29 -1.68
CA TYR A 190 13.77 -19.31 -0.64
C TYR A 190 15.27 -19.03 -0.70
N PRO A 191 15.72 -17.78 -0.48
CA PRO A 191 17.11 -17.36 -0.64
C PRO A 191 18.06 -17.89 0.43
N PHE A 192 17.59 -18.56 1.46
CA PHE A 192 18.37 -19.04 2.60
C PHE A 192 18.41 -20.57 2.66
N ASN A 193 19.46 -21.08 3.30
CA ASN A 193 19.60 -22.51 3.57
C ASN A 193 19.16 -22.81 5.02
N LEU A 194 18.02 -23.48 5.18
CA LEU A 194 17.43 -23.80 6.48
C LEU A 194 18.38 -24.54 7.44
N LYS A 195 19.37 -25.29 6.91
CA LYS A 195 20.35 -26.01 7.74
C LYS A 195 21.48 -25.11 8.27
N HIS A 196 21.83 -24.09 7.52
CA HIS A 196 23.00 -23.25 7.79
C HIS A 196 22.67 -21.82 8.24
N GLN A 197 21.40 -21.41 8.17
CA GLN A 197 20.93 -20.08 8.51
C GLN A 197 19.78 -20.12 9.54
N PRO A 198 20.03 -20.62 10.76
CA PRO A 198 18.98 -20.84 11.78
C PRO A 198 18.35 -19.52 12.29
N ASN A 199 19.02 -18.38 12.10
CA ASN A 199 18.48 -17.08 12.48
C ASN A 199 17.30 -16.63 11.61
N VAL A 200 17.12 -17.22 10.42
CA VAL A 200 16.01 -16.91 9.54
C VAL A 200 14.75 -17.64 9.99
N ALA A 201 14.76 -18.96 9.88
CA ALA A 201 13.66 -19.84 10.30
C ALA A 201 14.14 -21.28 10.34
N SER A 202 13.44 -22.15 11.09
CA SER A 202 13.70 -23.60 11.08
C SER A 202 12.89 -24.32 9.99
N THR A 203 11.80 -23.73 9.52
CA THR A 203 10.94 -24.23 8.45
C THR A 203 10.47 -23.10 7.52
N MET A 204 10.02 -23.47 6.31
CA MET A 204 9.42 -22.50 5.37
C MET A 204 8.12 -21.90 5.91
N GLU A 205 7.34 -22.67 6.67
CA GLU A 205 6.11 -22.18 7.32
C GLU A 205 6.43 -21.18 8.44
N GLU A 206 7.51 -21.39 9.17
CA GLU A 206 7.99 -20.44 10.16
C GLU A 206 8.45 -19.15 9.49
N GLN A 207 9.12 -19.21 8.34
CA GLN A 207 9.58 -18.05 7.59
C GLN A 207 8.43 -17.07 7.30
N GLU A 208 7.25 -17.55 6.92
CA GLU A 208 6.07 -16.70 6.68
C GLU A 208 5.64 -15.90 7.92
N LYS A 209 5.97 -16.33 9.13
CA LYS A 209 5.70 -15.59 10.38
C LYS A 209 6.63 -14.38 10.55
N TYR A 210 7.81 -14.40 9.93
CA TYR A 210 8.78 -13.32 9.97
C TYR A 210 8.71 -12.39 8.76
N ARG A 211 8.00 -12.77 7.71
CA ARG A 211 7.73 -11.94 6.54
C ARG A 211 6.74 -10.83 6.89
N ASN A 212 7.24 -9.66 7.26
CA ASN A 212 6.47 -8.53 7.79
C ASN A 212 6.16 -7.45 6.74
N HIS A 213 5.29 -6.51 7.09
CA HIS A 213 5.10 -5.27 6.33
C HIS A 213 6.22 -4.29 6.64
N MET A 214 6.47 -3.35 5.73
CA MET A 214 7.49 -2.32 5.94
C MET A 214 6.99 -1.21 6.86
N ILE A 215 5.88 -0.53 6.52
CA ILE A 215 5.34 0.59 7.30
C ILE A 215 3.88 0.31 7.64
N ARG A 216 3.53 0.37 8.92
CA ARG A 216 2.14 0.28 9.38
C ARG A 216 1.83 1.29 10.47
N PHE A 217 0.85 2.13 10.18
CA PHE A 217 0.25 3.03 11.17
C PHE A 217 -1.14 2.49 11.54
N THR A 218 -1.44 2.40 12.83
CA THR A 218 -2.70 1.84 13.32
C THR A 218 -3.36 2.79 14.29
N ASP A 219 -4.63 3.16 14.03
CA ASP A 219 -5.41 4.08 14.88
C ASP A 219 -4.71 5.45 15.07
N CYS A 220 -4.01 5.94 14.04
CA CYS A 220 -3.24 7.18 14.08
C CYS A 220 -3.96 8.33 13.37
N GLN A 221 -3.55 9.58 13.67
CA GLN A 221 -4.11 10.78 13.06
C GLN A 221 -3.01 11.72 12.58
N ASN A 222 -3.29 12.45 11.49
CA ASN A 222 -2.40 13.42 10.86
C ASN A 222 -1.06 12.79 10.48
N ILE A 223 -1.07 12.11 9.34
CA ILE A 223 0.06 11.32 8.84
C ILE A 223 0.53 11.92 7.53
N LEU A 224 1.84 12.10 7.37
CA LEU A 224 2.49 12.48 6.12
C LEU A 224 3.60 11.50 5.79
N VAL A 225 3.56 10.90 4.59
CA VAL A 225 4.70 10.17 4.01
C VAL A 225 5.05 10.84 2.69
N GLN A 226 6.22 11.47 2.61
CA GLN A 226 6.56 12.34 1.49
C GLN A 226 8.01 12.18 1.02
N GLY A 227 8.18 12.04 -0.30
CA GLY A 227 9.46 12.16 -1.01
C GLY A 227 10.38 10.93 -0.93
N VAL A 228 10.19 10.06 0.05
CA VAL A 228 11.06 8.90 0.28
C VAL A 228 10.87 7.80 -0.76
N THR A 229 11.91 7.00 -0.95
CA THR A 229 11.85 5.75 -1.72
C THR A 229 11.62 4.57 -0.77
N LEU A 230 10.59 3.78 -1.05
CA LEU A 230 10.29 2.53 -0.35
C LEU A 230 10.71 1.37 -1.26
N LEU A 231 11.71 0.63 -0.85
CA LEU A 231 12.32 -0.42 -1.66
C LEU A 231 12.07 -1.78 -1.04
N ASN A 232 11.59 -2.72 -1.85
CA ASN A 232 11.75 -4.14 -1.60
C ASN A 232 11.18 -4.63 -0.25
N SER A 233 9.92 -4.28 0.05
CA SER A 233 9.27 -4.76 1.28
C SER A 233 9.10 -6.29 1.29
N PRO A 234 9.24 -6.96 2.44
CA PRO A 234 8.89 -8.38 2.57
C PRO A 234 7.42 -8.68 2.25
N ARG A 235 6.52 -7.76 2.57
CA ARG A 235 5.08 -7.76 2.25
C ARG A 235 4.67 -6.39 1.72
N PHE A 236 3.53 -5.85 2.15
CA PHE A 236 3.05 -4.51 1.77
C PHE A 236 4.04 -3.44 2.22
N HIS A 237 4.26 -2.43 1.39
CA HIS A 237 5.19 -1.36 1.69
C HIS A 237 4.60 -0.39 2.71
N ILE A 238 3.41 0.17 2.46
CA ILE A 238 2.76 1.08 3.40
C ILE A 238 1.29 0.71 3.59
N ILE A 239 0.88 0.52 4.85
CA ILE A 239 -0.47 0.12 5.23
C ILE A 239 -0.98 0.91 6.45
N PRO A 240 -1.49 2.14 6.27
CA PRO A 240 -2.28 2.79 7.31
C PRO A 240 -3.58 2.02 7.54
N THR A 241 -3.90 1.80 8.82
CA THR A 241 -5.06 1.01 9.22
C THR A 241 -5.86 1.77 10.26
N ARG A 242 -7.13 2.08 9.97
CA ARG A 242 -8.03 2.88 10.83
C ARG A 242 -7.41 4.23 11.23
N CYS A 243 -6.76 4.86 10.26
CA CYS A 243 -6.14 6.16 10.42
C CYS A 243 -7.03 7.27 9.85
N GLN A 244 -6.81 8.50 10.30
CA GLN A 244 -7.49 9.68 9.78
C GLN A 244 -6.48 10.77 9.43
N ASN A 245 -6.77 11.56 8.38
CA ASN A 245 -5.89 12.56 7.82
C ASN A 245 -4.54 11.96 7.39
N VAL A 246 -4.55 11.23 6.28
CA VAL A 246 -3.37 10.56 5.74
C VAL A 246 -2.99 11.18 4.40
N ILE A 247 -1.76 11.63 4.27
CA ILE A 247 -1.20 12.15 3.02
C ILE A 247 -0.01 11.29 2.62
N ILE A 248 -0.04 10.77 1.39
CA ILE A 248 1.06 10.03 0.76
C ILE A 248 1.39 10.76 -0.53
N ASP A 249 2.50 11.46 -0.56
CA ASP A 249 2.86 12.39 -1.64
C ASP A 249 4.28 12.19 -2.14
N GLY A 250 4.42 12.03 -3.45
CA GLY A 250 5.71 12.02 -4.12
C GLY A 250 6.65 10.89 -3.70
N ILE A 251 6.15 9.78 -3.15
CA ILE A 251 6.99 8.64 -2.83
C ILE A 251 7.28 7.78 -4.06
N ASN A 252 8.42 7.09 -4.04
CA ASN A 252 8.76 6.07 -5.01
C ASN A 252 8.66 4.70 -4.35
N VAL A 253 7.86 3.80 -4.89
CA VAL A 253 7.81 2.40 -4.43
C VAL A 253 8.40 1.51 -5.51
N LYS A 254 9.37 0.65 -5.12
CA LYS A 254 9.98 -0.32 -6.02
C LYS A 254 10.03 -1.69 -5.38
N CYS A 255 9.44 -2.66 -6.06
CA CYS A 255 9.45 -4.06 -5.65
C CYS A 255 9.55 -4.95 -6.88
N PRO A 256 10.30 -6.07 -6.84
CA PRO A 256 10.35 -6.99 -7.96
C PRO A 256 8.95 -7.46 -8.36
N TRP A 257 8.68 -7.53 -9.66
CA TRP A 257 7.37 -7.93 -10.20
C TRP A 257 6.89 -9.33 -9.73
N ASN A 258 7.82 -10.20 -9.34
CA ASN A 258 7.54 -11.54 -8.83
C ASN A 258 7.34 -11.57 -7.29
N ALA A 259 7.42 -10.44 -6.61
CA ALA A 259 7.28 -10.35 -5.16
C ALA A 259 5.83 -10.59 -4.74
N GLN A 260 5.58 -11.70 -4.04
CA GLN A 260 4.26 -12.00 -3.51
C GLN A 260 3.86 -11.02 -2.40
N ASN A 261 2.64 -10.50 -2.48
CA ASN A 261 2.14 -9.48 -1.54
C ASN A 261 3.11 -8.29 -1.43
N GLY A 262 3.72 -7.94 -2.57
CA GLY A 262 4.54 -6.74 -2.70
C GLY A 262 3.71 -5.51 -3.01
N ASP A 263 2.51 -5.40 -2.41
CA ASP A 263 1.59 -4.28 -2.57
C ASP A 263 2.28 -2.96 -2.18
N ALA A 264 2.04 -1.89 -2.94
CA ALA A 264 2.70 -0.62 -2.67
C ALA A 264 1.97 0.19 -1.60
N ILE A 265 0.72 0.56 -1.84
CA ILE A 265 -0.06 1.39 -0.92
C ILE A 265 -1.39 0.69 -0.64
N ASP A 266 -1.59 0.24 0.60
CA ASP A 266 -2.82 -0.36 1.08
C ASP A 266 -3.51 0.52 2.11
N ILE A 267 -4.60 1.15 1.75
CA ILE A 267 -5.40 1.95 2.68
C ILE A 267 -6.47 1.05 3.32
N SER A 268 -6.42 0.88 4.63
CA SER A 268 -7.30 -0.05 5.33
C SER A 268 -8.20 0.67 6.35
N SER A 269 -9.50 0.78 6.04
CA SER A 269 -10.50 1.42 6.91
C SER A 269 -10.07 2.83 7.39
N CYS A 270 -9.47 3.61 6.51
CA CYS A 270 -9.02 4.97 6.81
C CYS A 270 -9.99 6.02 6.32
N LYS A 271 -9.88 7.23 6.89
CA LYS A 271 -10.72 8.37 6.56
C LYS A 271 -9.89 9.61 6.24
N ASP A 272 -10.37 10.40 5.28
CA ASP A 272 -9.75 11.65 4.86
C ASP A 272 -8.29 11.41 4.38
N VAL A 273 -8.15 10.80 3.19
CA VAL A 273 -6.86 10.35 2.64
C VAL A 273 -6.57 11.03 1.31
N LEU A 274 -5.34 11.49 1.11
CA LEU A 274 -4.80 12.01 -0.14
C LEU A 274 -3.59 11.18 -0.59
N ILE A 275 -3.62 10.68 -1.82
CA ILE A 275 -2.52 9.91 -2.44
C ILE A 275 -2.19 10.56 -3.76
N VAL A 276 -1.05 11.25 -3.85
CA VAL A 276 -0.70 12.08 -5.01
C VAL A 276 0.76 11.99 -5.42
N ASN A 277 1.04 12.19 -6.70
CA ASN A 277 2.39 12.31 -7.27
C ASN A 277 3.30 11.09 -7.04
N ASN A 278 2.75 9.93 -6.75
CA ASN A 278 3.55 8.75 -6.44
C ASN A 278 3.95 7.98 -7.71
N VAL A 279 5.13 7.40 -7.68
CA VAL A 279 5.65 6.51 -8.72
C VAL A 279 5.79 5.11 -8.13
N ILE A 280 5.07 4.16 -8.69
CA ILE A 280 4.89 2.83 -8.10
C ILE A 280 5.30 1.76 -9.11
N ASP A 281 6.15 0.84 -8.68
CA ASP A 281 6.49 -0.40 -9.37
C ASP A 281 6.39 -1.54 -8.35
N ALA A 282 5.29 -2.29 -8.37
CA ALA A 282 4.91 -3.22 -7.32
C ALA A 282 4.89 -4.69 -7.79
N GLY A 283 5.06 -5.61 -6.85
CA GLY A 283 4.96 -7.05 -7.14
C GLY A 283 3.56 -7.64 -6.96
N ASP A 284 2.63 -6.84 -6.41
CA ASP A 284 1.21 -7.16 -6.22
C ASP A 284 0.38 -5.89 -6.49
N ASP A 285 -0.65 -5.55 -5.74
CA ASP A 285 -1.51 -4.39 -6.01
C ASP A 285 -0.75 -3.05 -5.89
N GLY A 286 -1.01 -2.10 -6.79
CA GLY A 286 -0.41 -0.76 -6.79
C GLY A 286 -1.00 0.13 -5.70
N ILE A 287 -2.21 0.67 -5.91
CA ILE A 287 -2.95 1.45 -4.91
C ILE A 287 -4.23 0.69 -4.58
N CYS A 288 -4.33 0.18 -3.36
CA CYS A 288 -5.38 -0.74 -2.96
C CYS A 288 -6.16 -0.27 -1.74
N MET A 289 -7.50 -0.32 -1.86
CA MET A 289 -8.44 -0.01 -0.77
C MET A 289 -8.89 -1.28 -0.09
N LYS A 290 -8.69 -1.37 1.21
CA LYS A 290 -9.06 -2.49 2.09
C LYS A 290 -10.06 -2.00 3.16
N GLY A 291 -11.07 -2.79 3.47
CA GLY A 291 -12.07 -2.48 4.50
C GLY A 291 -12.26 -3.62 5.50
N GLY A 292 -11.25 -4.49 5.62
CA GLY A 292 -11.31 -5.67 6.48
C GLY A 292 -12.34 -6.71 6.05
N ALA A 293 -12.30 -7.89 6.67
CA ALA A 293 -13.19 -9.00 6.38
C ALA A 293 -14.16 -9.28 7.54
N GLY A 294 -15.41 -9.62 7.21
CA GLY A 294 -16.43 -10.03 8.17
C GLY A 294 -16.76 -8.97 9.22
N GLU A 295 -17.19 -9.40 10.39
CA GLU A 295 -17.55 -8.51 11.50
C GLU A 295 -16.41 -7.56 11.92
N SER A 296 -15.18 -8.02 11.86
CA SER A 296 -14.03 -7.17 12.19
C SER A 296 -13.86 -6.02 11.20
N GLY A 297 -14.14 -6.25 9.92
CA GLY A 297 -14.17 -5.22 8.90
C GLY A 297 -15.30 -4.21 9.13
N VAL A 298 -16.50 -4.67 9.39
CA VAL A 298 -17.65 -3.80 9.73
C VAL A 298 -17.34 -2.93 10.95
N LYS A 299 -16.76 -3.52 12.00
CA LYS A 299 -16.36 -2.78 13.21
C LYS A 299 -15.26 -1.75 12.94
N ALA A 300 -14.34 -2.04 12.02
CA ALA A 300 -13.28 -1.12 11.64
C ALA A 300 -13.81 0.10 10.85
N GLY A 301 -14.91 -0.07 10.14
CA GLY A 301 -15.54 0.95 9.31
C GLY A 301 -14.98 1.04 7.89
N PRO A 302 -15.54 1.92 7.06
CA PRO A 302 -15.18 2.04 5.66
C PRO A 302 -13.81 2.73 5.44
N CYS A 303 -13.27 2.56 4.22
CA CYS A 303 -12.44 3.59 3.63
C CYS A 303 -13.35 4.73 3.17
N GLU A 304 -13.17 5.93 3.70
CA GLU A 304 -14.06 7.07 3.45
C GLU A 304 -13.30 8.34 3.12
N ASN A 305 -13.78 9.10 2.14
CA ASN A 305 -13.20 10.37 1.69
C ASN A 305 -11.75 10.19 1.20
N ILE A 306 -11.58 9.40 0.16
CA ILE A 306 -10.27 9.08 -0.40
C ILE A 306 -10.08 9.83 -1.73
N ASN A 307 -8.98 10.54 -1.87
CA ASN A 307 -8.61 11.28 -3.07
C ASN A 307 -7.27 10.77 -3.63
N ILE A 308 -7.28 10.22 -4.86
CA ILE A 308 -6.13 9.60 -5.51
C ILE A 308 -5.91 10.26 -6.86
N GLN A 309 -4.87 11.08 -6.99
CA GLN A 309 -4.61 11.82 -8.22
C GLN A 309 -3.12 11.84 -8.60
N ASP A 310 -2.85 12.01 -9.89
CA ASP A 310 -1.51 12.25 -10.44
C ASP A 310 -0.47 11.19 -10.07
N ASN A 311 -0.89 9.91 -9.93
CA ASN A 311 0.02 8.80 -9.66
C ASN A 311 0.34 8.03 -10.94
N THR A 312 1.55 7.47 -11.01
CA THR A 312 1.97 6.54 -12.05
C THR A 312 2.24 5.17 -11.42
N VAL A 313 1.54 4.15 -11.91
CA VAL A 313 1.77 2.76 -11.51
C VAL A 313 2.31 2.00 -12.70
N TYR A 314 3.50 1.47 -12.55
CA TYR A 314 4.11 0.55 -13.50
C TYR A 314 3.62 -0.88 -13.24
N HIS A 315 4.45 -1.89 -13.15
CA HIS A 315 4.00 -3.25 -12.87
C HIS A 315 3.23 -3.32 -11.54
N ALA A 316 2.07 -3.96 -11.58
CA ALA A 316 1.24 -4.28 -10.42
C ALA A 316 0.16 -5.29 -10.84
N HIS A 317 -0.44 -6.02 -9.88
CA HIS A 317 -1.63 -6.83 -10.16
C HIS A 317 -2.87 -5.99 -10.48
N GLY A 318 -2.88 -4.73 -10.07
CA GLY A 318 -3.88 -3.74 -10.43
C GLY A 318 -3.35 -2.33 -10.18
N GLY A 319 -3.64 -1.39 -11.10
CA GLY A 319 -3.26 0.01 -10.94
C GLY A 319 -3.99 0.64 -9.76
N PHE A 320 -5.31 0.64 -9.81
CA PHE A 320 -6.20 0.94 -8.68
C PHE A 320 -7.06 -0.28 -8.35
N VAL A 321 -7.16 -0.60 -7.06
CA VAL A 321 -7.82 -1.83 -6.60
C VAL A 321 -8.77 -1.55 -5.43
N ILE A 322 -9.95 -2.14 -5.47
CA ILE A 322 -10.82 -2.32 -4.30
C ILE A 322 -10.86 -3.81 -3.96
N GLY A 323 -10.47 -4.15 -2.73
CA GLY A 323 -10.60 -5.52 -2.23
C GLY A 323 -9.25 -6.26 -2.04
N SER A 324 -9.34 -7.57 -1.83
CA SER A 324 -10.55 -8.39 -1.78
C SER A 324 -11.38 -8.23 -0.49
N GLU A 325 -10.79 -7.74 0.61
CA GLU A 325 -11.48 -7.54 1.89
C GLU A 325 -11.99 -6.10 2.00
N PHE A 326 -13.32 -5.92 2.00
CA PHE A 326 -13.93 -4.61 2.20
C PHE A 326 -15.28 -4.64 2.94
N SER A 327 -15.45 -5.54 3.90
CA SER A 327 -16.69 -5.68 4.67
C SER A 327 -17.10 -4.41 5.43
N GLY A 328 -16.13 -3.53 5.75
CA GLY A 328 -16.41 -2.20 6.33
C GLY A 328 -16.98 -1.19 5.34
N GLY A 329 -16.91 -1.47 4.03
CA GLY A 329 -17.39 -0.58 2.97
C GLY A 329 -16.32 0.36 2.40
N MET A 330 -16.70 0.98 1.26
CA MET A 330 -15.91 1.99 0.54
C MET A 330 -16.83 3.16 0.22
N LYS A 331 -16.46 4.39 0.58
CA LYS A 331 -17.35 5.54 0.44
C LYS A 331 -16.60 6.81 0.05
N ASN A 332 -17.18 7.57 -0.88
CA ASN A 332 -16.63 8.85 -1.33
C ASN A 332 -15.17 8.72 -1.79
N ILE A 333 -14.92 7.97 -2.85
CA ILE A 333 -13.57 7.75 -3.40
C ILE A 333 -13.47 8.40 -4.77
N LEU A 334 -12.47 9.25 -4.96
CA LEU A 334 -12.10 9.83 -6.24
C LEU A 334 -10.74 9.29 -6.71
N VAL A 335 -10.69 8.80 -7.94
CA VAL A 335 -9.47 8.37 -8.64
C VAL A 335 -9.37 9.14 -9.95
N ARG A 336 -8.43 10.07 -10.07
CA ARG A 336 -8.35 10.97 -11.23
C ARG A 336 -6.91 11.19 -11.70
N ASN A 337 -6.73 11.38 -13.02
CA ASN A 337 -5.43 11.71 -13.63
C ASN A 337 -4.32 10.72 -13.28
N ASN A 338 -4.63 9.43 -13.21
CA ASN A 338 -3.63 8.41 -12.92
C ASN A 338 -3.21 7.67 -14.20
N THR A 339 -1.97 7.23 -14.24
CA THR A 339 -1.40 6.46 -15.34
C THR A 339 -1.02 5.06 -14.88
N PHE A 340 -1.47 4.02 -15.60
CA PHE A 340 -1.14 2.63 -15.34
C PHE A 340 -0.44 2.02 -16.55
N GLN A 341 0.75 1.44 -16.35
CA GLN A 341 1.59 0.92 -17.42
C GLN A 341 2.07 -0.50 -17.10
N GLY A 342 1.69 -1.47 -17.92
CA GLY A 342 2.12 -2.86 -17.75
C GLY A 342 1.55 -3.57 -16.52
N THR A 343 0.46 -3.07 -15.94
CA THR A 343 -0.24 -3.75 -14.85
C THR A 343 -1.05 -4.95 -15.36
N ASP A 344 -1.32 -5.95 -14.51
CA ASP A 344 -2.18 -7.09 -14.89
C ASP A 344 -3.62 -6.64 -15.13
N ALA A 345 -4.12 -5.72 -14.31
CA ALA A 345 -5.39 -5.03 -14.54
C ALA A 345 -5.23 -3.51 -14.33
N GLY A 346 -6.01 -2.71 -15.02
CA GLY A 346 -6.02 -1.26 -14.80
C GLY A 346 -6.83 -0.90 -13.56
N LEU A 347 -8.15 -0.99 -13.68
CA LEU A 347 -9.12 -0.80 -12.59
C LEU A 347 -9.63 -2.16 -12.16
N ARG A 348 -9.42 -2.53 -10.90
CA ARG A 348 -9.69 -3.87 -10.39
C ARG A 348 -10.58 -3.86 -9.16
N PHE A 349 -11.78 -4.42 -9.30
CA PHE A 349 -12.76 -4.59 -8.22
C PHE A 349 -12.91 -6.09 -7.95
N LYS A 350 -12.34 -6.56 -6.85
CA LYS A 350 -12.27 -8.00 -6.54
C LYS A 350 -12.78 -8.30 -5.13
N SER A 351 -13.62 -9.31 -4.99
CA SER A 351 -14.03 -9.79 -3.68
C SER A 351 -14.63 -11.19 -3.75
N ALA A 352 -15.02 -11.69 -2.60
CA ALA A 352 -15.78 -12.92 -2.44
C ALA A 352 -16.72 -12.83 -1.23
N VAL A 353 -17.69 -13.74 -1.15
CA VAL A 353 -18.54 -13.89 0.04
C VAL A 353 -17.68 -14.07 1.30
N LYS A 354 -18.13 -13.55 2.43
CA LYS A 354 -17.47 -13.43 3.74
C LYS A 354 -16.41 -12.34 3.85
N ARG A 355 -16.11 -11.62 2.76
CA ARG A 355 -15.16 -10.50 2.77
C ARG A 355 -15.62 -9.27 2.02
N GLY A 356 -16.77 -9.35 1.39
CA GLY A 356 -17.42 -8.26 0.67
C GLY A 356 -18.11 -7.27 1.61
N GLY A 357 -18.39 -6.12 1.07
CA GLY A 357 -19.13 -5.01 1.65
C GLY A 357 -19.78 -4.21 0.53
N LYS A 358 -20.08 -2.94 0.77
CA LYS A 358 -20.75 -2.03 -0.15
C LYS A 358 -19.81 -0.93 -0.61
N THR A 359 -19.83 -0.60 -1.90
CA THR A 359 -19.27 0.65 -2.43
C THR A 359 -20.34 1.74 -2.55
N GLU A 360 -19.97 3.01 -2.34
CA GLU A 360 -20.86 4.17 -2.39
C GLU A 360 -20.08 5.41 -2.84
N ASN A 361 -20.59 6.13 -3.83
CA ASN A 361 -19.97 7.34 -4.39
C ASN A 361 -18.53 7.13 -4.85
N ILE A 362 -18.29 6.20 -5.77
CA ILE A 362 -16.97 5.96 -6.34
C ILE A 362 -16.87 6.64 -7.71
N PHE A 363 -15.98 7.59 -7.85
CA PHE A 363 -15.75 8.34 -9.08
C PHE A 363 -14.34 8.07 -9.63
N ILE A 364 -14.26 7.63 -10.88
CA ILE A 364 -13.01 7.34 -11.58
C ILE A 364 -13.01 8.11 -12.89
N ASP A 365 -12.02 8.97 -13.08
CA ASP A 365 -12.03 9.91 -14.18
C ASP A 365 -10.62 10.22 -14.69
N HIS A 366 -10.45 10.37 -16.00
CA HIS A 366 -9.16 10.64 -16.65
C HIS A 366 -8.07 9.63 -16.24
N ILE A 367 -8.26 8.37 -16.64
CA ILE A 367 -7.28 7.30 -16.42
C ILE A 367 -6.60 6.93 -17.74
N TYR A 368 -5.29 6.88 -17.73
CA TYR A 368 -4.46 6.57 -18.89
C TYR A 368 -3.76 5.22 -18.69
N MET A 369 -3.99 4.28 -19.61
CA MET A 369 -3.47 2.92 -19.50
C MET A 369 -2.69 2.53 -20.75
N THR A 370 -1.53 1.90 -20.58
CA THR A 370 -0.76 1.28 -21.65
C THR A 370 -0.31 -0.12 -21.27
N ASP A 371 -0.32 -1.03 -22.24
CA ASP A 371 0.26 -2.37 -22.12
C ASP A 371 -0.29 -3.18 -20.93
N ILE A 372 -1.59 -3.05 -20.65
CA ILE A 372 -2.28 -3.85 -19.64
C ILE A 372 -2.28 -5.32 -20.06
N THR A 373 -1.66 -6.19 -19.25
CA THR A 373 -1.44 -7.59 -19.63
C THR A 373 -2.72 -8.43 -19.55
N GLY A 374 -3.69 -8.02 -18.76
CA GLY A 374 -5.03 -8.61 -18.60
C GLY A 374 -6.15 -7.64 -18.98
N ASP A 375 -6.98 -7.31 -18.01
CA ASP A 375 -8.22 -6.56 -18.20
C ASP A 375 -8.03 -5.06 -17.91
N ALA A 376 -8.54 -4.17 -18.78
CA ALA A 376 -8.50 -2.75 -18.50
C ALA A 376 -9.39 -2.38 -17.30
N ILE A 377 -10.62 -2.90 -17.27
CA ILE A 377 -11.57 -2.70 -16.17
C ILE A 377 -12.15 -4.06 -15.81
N THR A 378 -12.02 -4.49 -14.55
CA THR A 378 -12.50 -5.80 -14.12
C THR A 378 -13.25 -5.77 -12.79
N PHE A 379 -14.39 -6.47 -12.74
CA PHE A 379 -15.20 -6.73 -11.55
C PHE A 379 -15.31 -8.23 -11.34
N GLU A 380 -14.90 -8.72 -10.16
CA GLU A 380 -14.96 -10.14 -9.81
C GLU A 380 -15.48 -10.33 -8.38
N THR A 381 -16.56 -11.08 -8.23
CA THR A 381 -17.19 -11.38 -6.93
C THR A 381 -16.96 -12.81 -6.45
N THR A 382 -16.16 -13.58 -7.17
CA THR A 382 -15.78 -14.97 -6.85
C THR A 382 -14.28 -15.13 -6.63
N TYR A 383 -13.60 -14.02 -6.29
CA TYR A 383 -12.16 -14.01 -6.07
C TYR A 383 -11.76 -14.85 -4.86
N TRP A 384 -10.96 -15.87 -5.11
CA TRP A 384 -10.44 -16.77 -4.09
C TRP A 384 -8.95 -16.57 -3.91
N ASP A 385 -8.58 -16.27 -2.70
CA ASP A 385 -7.22 -16.44 -2.26
C ASP A 385 -6.98 -17.94 -1.99
N ASN A 386 -6.09 -18.57 -2.74
CA ASN A 386 -5.70 -19.96 -2.57
C ASN A 386 -5.16 -20.29 -1.17
N HIS A 387 -4.84 -19.25 -0.37
CA HIS A 387 -4.41 -19.40 1.03
C HIS A 387 -5.56 -19.66 2.02
N VAL A 388 -6.82 -19.51 1.62
CA VAL A 388 -7.98 -19.71 2.51
C VAL A 388 -8.66 -21.07 2.32
N GLY A 389 -8.20 -21.87 1.37
CA GLY A 389 -8.45 -23.32 1.31
C GLY A 389 -9.90 -23.81 1.12
N ALA A 390 -10.86 -22.98 0.75
CA ALA A 390 -12.23 -23.40 0.57
C ALA A 390 -12.81 -23.00 -0.79
N LYS A 391 -13.07 -23.95 -1.66
CA LYS A 391 -13.93 -23.77 -2.84
C LYS A 391 -15.36 -23.50 -2.37
N GLN A 392 -15.95 -22.35 -2.74
CA GLN A 392 -17.39 -22.14 -2.49
C GLN A 392 -18.24 -23.07 -3.37
N PRO A 393 -19.28 -23.67 -2.80
CA PRO A 393 -20.34 -24.27 -3.59
C PRO A 393 -21.07 -23.17 -4.38
N LYS A 394 -21.30 -23.41 -5.67
CA LYS A 394 -22.00 -22.45 -6.59
C LYS A 394 -23.38 -21.96 -6.10
N ASN A 395 -23.97 -22.61 -5.11
CA ASN A 395 -25.31 -22.37 -4.59
C ASN A 395 -25.34 -21.76 -3.16
N ALA A 396 -24.20 -21.33 -2.59
CA ALA A 396 -24.13 -20.90 -1.17
C ALA A 396 -24.54 -19.44 -0.92
N VAL A 397 -24.89 -18.69 -1.94
CA VAL A 397 -24.98 -17.22 -1.88
C VAL A 397 -26.26 -16.71 -1.23
N GLN A 398 -27.35 -17.44 -1.23
CA GLN A 398 -28.67 -16.96 -0.70
C GLN A 398 -28.74 -16.79 0.83
N LYS A 399 -27.74 -17.24 1.58
CA LYS A 399 -27.64 -17.07 3.06
C LYS A 399 -26.26 -16.61 3.53
N ALA A 400 -25.48 -16.03 2.64
CA ALA A 400 -24.11 -15.67 2.97
C ALA A 400 -24.02 -14.26 3.58
N GLU A 401 -23.27 -14.14 4.68
CA GLU A 401 -22.91 -12.87 5.28
C GLU A 401 -21.77 -12.22 4.50
N PHE A 402 -21.68 -10.87 4.53
CA PHE A 402 -20.60 -10.08 3.92
C PHE A 402 -20.45 -10.35 2.42
N VAL A 403 -21.55 -10.24 1.70
CA VAL A 403 -21.62 -10.40 0.24
C VAL A 403 -21.01 -9.17 -0.44
N PRO A 404 -20.17 -9.34 -1.48
CA PRO A 404 -19.71 -8.22 -2.28
C PRO A 404 -20.89 -7.46 -2.93
N ASN A 405 -20.89 -6.16 -2.80
CA ASN A 405 -21.84 -5.30 -3.48
C ASN A 405 -21.09 -4.10 -4.08
N PHE A 406 -20.62 -4.28 -5.32
CA PHE A 406 -20.05 -3.20 -6.13
C PHE A 406 -21.18 -2.43 -6.78
N GLN A 407 -21.45 -1.23 -6.27
CA GLN A 407 -22.51 -0.33 -6.74
C GLN A 407 -22.07 1.12 -6.66
N ASP A 408 -22.84 2.01 -7.30
CA ASP A 408 -22.65 3.45 -7.27
C ASP A 408 -21.21 3.84 -7.66
N ILE A 409 -20.80 3.30 -8.84
CA ILE A 409 -19.44 3.48 -9.40
C ILE A 409 -19.58 4.17 -10.76
N HIS A 410 -18.93 5.33 -10.88
CA HIS A 410 -18.96 6.15 -12.08
C HIS A 410 -17.55 6.24 -12.67
N ILE A 411 -17.36 5.60 -13.83
CA ILE A 411 -16.08 5.56 -14.55
C ILE A 411 -16.23 6.36 -15.85
N SER A 412 -15.36 7.34 -16.06
CA SER A 412 -15.38 8.17 -17.26
C SER A 412 -13.97 8.52 -17.75
N ASN A 413 -13.86 8.88 -19.03
CA ASN A 413 -12.62 9.37 -19.63
C ASN A 413 -11.43 8.41 -19.43
N VAL A 414 -11.64 7.11 -19.70
CA VAL A 414 -10.57 6.10 -19.62
C VAL A 414 -10.00 5.85 -21.00
N TYR A 415 -8.70 6.01 -21.14
CA TYR A 415 -7.95 5.86 -22.39
C TYR A 415 -6.98 4.70 -22.25
N VAL A 416 -7.21 3.62 -23.02
CA VAL A 416 -6.42 2.39 -22.96
C VAL A 416 -5.72 2.15 -24.31
N ARG A 417 -4.40 2.20 -24.31
CA ARG A 417 -3.57 1.82 -25.45
C ARG A 417 -3.00 0.42 -25.24
N GLY A 418 -3.84 -0.59 -25.41
CA GLY A 418 -3.47 -2.00 -25.30
C GLY A 418 -3.85 -2.64 -23.96
N CYS A 419 -4.76 -3.60 -24.06
CA CYS A 419 -5.10 -4.54 -23.02
C CYS A 419 -5.48 -5.88 -23.66
N LYS A 420 -5.53 -6.94 -22.88
CA LYS A 420 -6.03 -8.22 -23.36
C LYS A 420 -7.55 -8.15 -23.55
N ASN A 421 -8.28 -7.79 -22.51
CA ASN A 421 -9.72 -7.58 -22.55
C ASN A 421 -10.06 -6.15 -22.09
N GLY A 422 -11.11 -5.56 -22.64
CA GLY A 422 -11.56 -4.22 -22.29
C GLY A 422 -12.28 -4.20 -20.93
N ILE A 423 -13.56 -4.58 -20.93
CA ILE A 423 -14.38 -4.59 -19.69
C ILE A 423 -14.77 -6.04 -19.38
N VAL A 424 -14.45 -6.50 -18.18
CA VAL A 424 -14.79 -7.84 -17.68
C VAL A 424 -15.60 -7.71 -16.39
N ALA A 425 -16.72 -8.41 -16.29
CA ALA A 425 -17.52 -8.41 -15.07
C ALA A 425 -18.14 -9.78 -14.82
N HIS A 426 -17.66 -10.44 -13.77
CA HIS A 426 -18.15 -11.76 -13.35
C HIS A 426 -18.72 -11.70 -11.95
N GLY A 427 -20.02 -11.95 -11.84
CA GLY A 427 -20.72 -11.88 -10.56
C GLY A 427 -22.10 -12.45 -10.60
N GLN A 428 -22.70 -12.59 -9.41
CA GLN A 428 -24.05 -13.04 -9.23
C GLN A 428 -25.01 -11.86 -9.14
N GLU A 429 -26.29 -12.13 -9.29
CA GLU A 429 -27.35 -11.10 -9.24
C GLU A 429 -27.29 -10.30 -7.94
N GLY A 430 -27.35 -8.96 -8.08
CA GLY A 430 -27.28 -8.02 -6.96
C GLY A 430 -25.88 -7.73 -6.41
N MET A 431 -24.80 -8.32 -6.99
CA MET A 431 -23.44 -8.06 -6.53
C MET A 431 -22.70 -6.97 -7.33
N ILE A 432 -23.14 -6.72 -8.57
CA ILE A 432 -22.54 -5.73 -9.47
C ILE A 432 -23.70 -5.00 -10.16
N HIS A 433 -23.99 -3.78 -9.72
CA HIS A 433 -25.09 -2.99 -10.26
C HIS A 433 -24.87 -1.49 -10.05
N ASP A 434 -25.68 -0.64 -10.67
CA ASP A 434 -25.59 0.82 -10.61
C ASP A 434 -24.18 1.33 -10.95
N ILE A 435 -23.61 0.76 -12.03
CA ILE A 435 -22.28 1.11 -12.52
C ILE A 435 -22.44 1.75 -13.89
N THR A 436 -21.79 2.91 -14.09
CA THR A 436 -21.71 3.60 -15.39
C THR A 436 -20.27 3.68 -15.85
N ILE A 437 -20.02 3.25 -17.10
CA ILE A 437 -18.73 3.40 -17.78
C ILE A 437 -18.98 4.18 -19.05
N LYS A 438 -18.42 5.39 -19.18
CA LYS A 438 -18.73 6.27 -20.31
C LYS A 438 -17.51 7.05 -20.82
N ASP A 439 -17.64 7.52 -22.05
CA ASP A 439 -16.66 8.41 -22.70
C ASP A 439 -15.23 7.80 -22.72
N CYS A 440 -15.12 6.51 -23.05
CA CYS A 440 -13.86 5.78 -22.99
C CYS A 440 -13.38 5.36 -24.39
N ASN A 441 -12.05 5.22 -24.55
CA ASN A 441 -11.43 4.66 -25.73
C ASN A 441 -10.54 3.47 -25.34
N ILE A 442 -10.89 2.26 -25.76
CA ILE A 442 -10.24 1.02 -25.32
C ILE A 442 -9.74 0.24 -26.52
N PHE A 443 -8.42 0.16 -26.68
CA PHE A 443 -7.76 -0.73 -27.63
C PHE A 443 -7.44 -2.06 -26.93
N TYR A 444 -8.02 -3.16 -27.46
CA TYR A 444 -7.92 -4.49 -26.90
C TYR A 444 -7.40 -5.51 -27.90
N ASN A 445 -6.88 -6.64 -27.44
CA ASN A 445 -6.32 -7.70 -28.27
C ASN A 445 -7.25 -8.91 -28.42
N LYS A 446 -8.04 -9.26 -27.38
CA LYS A 446 -8.84 -10.49 -27.37
C LYS A 446 -10.34 -10.22 -27.34
N GLN A 447 -10.84 -9.45 -26.39
CA GLN A 447 -12.27 -9.26 -26.17
C GLN A 447 -12.59 -7.84 -25.71
N ALA A 448 -13.58 -7.21 -26.37
CA ALA A 448 -14.03 -5.87 -25.98
C ALA A 448 -14.72 -5.88 -24.62
N GLN A 449 -15.65 -6.81 -24.43
CA GLN A 449 -16.47 -6.95 -23.23
C GLN A 449 -16.74 -8.43 -22.94
N ASP A 450 -16.73 -8.76 -21.64
CA ASP A 450 -17.14 -10.06 -21.09
C ASP A 450 -17.91 -9.82 -19.79
N ILE A 451 -19.21 -9.57 -19.92
CA ILE A 451 -20.08 -9.13 -18.85
C ILE A 451 -21.18 -10.16 -18.62
N ASP A 452 -21.21 -10.78 -17.44
CA ASP A 452 -22.27 -11.70 -17.05
C ASP A 452 -23.65 -11.00 -17.07
N LYS A 453 -24.69 -11.69 -17.50
CA LYS A 453 -26.08 -11.16 -17.56
C LYS A 453 -26.59 -10.65 -16.21
N ALA A 454 -26.05 -11.20 -15.12
CA ALA A 454 -26.39 -10.80 -13.75
C ALA A 454 -25.80 -9.44 -13.37
N CYS A 455 -24.74 -9.00 -14.05
CA CYS A 455 -24.10 -7.71 -13.81
C CYS A 455 -24.86 -6.59 -14.52
N LYS A 456 -25.17 -5.50 -13.81
CA LYS A 456 -25.91 -4.33 -14.34
C LYS A 456 -24.94 -3.15 -14.48
N ILE A 457 -24.30 -3.09 -15.64
CA ILE A 457 -23.33 -2.04 -16.01
C ILE A 457 -23.86 -1.32 -17.24
N GLN A 458 -23.98 0.01 -17.17
CA GLN A 458 -24.30 0.87 -18.31
C GLN A 458 -23.00 1.27 -18.99
N VAL A 459 -22.87 0.95 -20.26
CA VAL A 459 -21.72 1.29 -21.11
C VAL A 459 -22.17 2.27 -22.17
N GLU A 460 -21.72 3.53 -22.08
CA GLU A 460 -22.18 4.64 -22.90
C GLU A 460 -21.00 5.34 -23.59
N ASN A 461 -21.10 5.62 -24.88
CA ASN A 461 -20.08 6.32 -25.65
C ASN A 461 -18.64 5.74 -25.43
N VAL A 462 -18.52 4.40 -25.49
CA VAL A 462 -17.25 3.69 -25.35
C VAL A 462 -16.81 3.13 -26.71
N ASN A 463 -15.66 3.60 -27.19
CA ASN A 463 -15.08 3.14 -28.44
C ASN A 463 -14.15 1.95 -28.18
N PHE A 464 -14.49 0.80 -28.70
CA PHE A 464 -13.66 -0.39 -28.68
C PHE A 464 -12.98 -0.59 -30.02
N SER A 465 -11.66 -0.75 -30.04
CA SER A 465 -10.87 -0.97 -31.25
C SER A 465 -9.83 -2.06 -31.02
N THR A 466 -9.47 -2.75 -32.09
CA THR A 466 -8.34 -3.69 -32.08
C THR A 466 -7.15 -3.06 -32.78
N PHE A 467 -5.94 -3.42 -32.38
CA PHE A 467 -4.79 -3.09 -33.19
C PHE A 467 -4.94 -3.85 -34.54
N ALA A 468 -4.93 -3.12 -35.65
CA ALA A 468 -4.81 -3.76 -36.95
C ALA A 468 -3.50 -4.54 -36.97
N LYS A 469 -3.60 -5.85 -37.22
CA LYS A 469 -2.43 -6.71 -37.46
C LYS A 469 -1.76 -6.38 -38.75
#